data_3969a4873b632221fdb0e13bbe11e9e7
#
_entry.id   3969a4873b632221fdb0e13bbe11e9e7
#
_cell.length_a   1.000
_cell.length_b   1.000
_cell.length_c   1.000
_cell.angle_alpha   90.00
_cell.angle_beta   90.00
_cell.angle_gamma   90.00
#
_symmetry.space_group_name_H-M   'P 1'
#
loop_
_entity.id
_entity.type
_entity.pdbx_description
1 polymer ?
#
loop_
_entity_poly.entity_id
_entity_poly.type
_entity_poly.pdbx_seq_one_letter_code
_entity_poly.pdbx_strand_id
1 'polypeptide(L)'
;MTEVTDPPARPAVSPGASVERADGGRSVATAGETAPPSEPEAWAVLLAVHGLGPAGFGALLAAYGSGRAILAAAGRRGAAARFARIAAEGDGRPPFREPVGEGIVTVAAELSARLAVLRASGLAIITLDDPGYPARLRAIALPPPVLLVRGDAGALSAMRAVAIVGTRRPTERGRLVAARIGAAIANAGAVVVSGLAVGIDGAAHAAVAAEHRPTVAVLGSGHGRLFPRAHQRLATEIVATGGAVVSELWPDQPPSKDTFPQRNRVISGLAEATIVVEAGLRSGALITAEWALEQGRGLFLVPGPIDEPRSAGCLHWLRELPGAAAIVATLPELITDLGLVGPGADEAGSASRAPGAKPPRPSLEAVLIELGPTARDVGAALVAGHGSLDELVAVTGHEPATVLGAITLLELRGLATTTYGRYRAAGQLASAAVPAGRSHPLRRLPARPGSC
;
A
#
# COMPACT_ATOMS: atom_id res chain seq x y z
N MET A 1 -7.12 74.52 -19.82
CA MET A 1 -5.72 74.94 -19.91
C MET A 1 -4.93 73.86 -19.27
N THR A 2 -4.46 72.98 -20.09
CA THR A 2 -3.72 71.76 -19.71
C THR A 2 -2.35 71.80 -20.34
N GLU A 3 -1.34 71.91 -19.52
CA GLU A 3 0.06 71.92 -19.97
C GLU A 3 0.52 70.47 -20.15
N VAL A 4 1.02 70.20 -21.35
CA VAL A 4 1.68 68.96 -21.74
C VAL A 4 3.16 69.15 -21.57
N THR A 5 3.84 68.37 -20.79
CA THR A 5 5.31 68.33 -20.67
C THR A 5 5.88 67.15 -21.41
N ASP A 6 6.78 67.42 -22.35
CA ASP A 6 7.54 66.47 -23.20
C ASP A 6 8.66 65.77 -22.39
N PRO A 7 9.05 64.54 -22.76
CA PRO A 7 10.16 63.82 -22.13
C PRO A 7 11.54 64.17 -22.72
N PRO A 8 12.65 64.02 -21.97
CA PRO A 8 13.98 64.44 -22.42
C PRO A 8 14.67 63.47 -23.38
N ALA A 9 15.54 64.05 -24.22
CA ALA A 9 16.29 63.44 -25.30
C ALA A 9 17.38 62.44 -24.86
N ARG A 10 17.61 61.44 -25.76
CA ARG A 10 18.72 60.46 -25.68
C ARG A 10 20.06 61.08 -26.07
N PRO A 11 21.20 60.70 -25.47
CA PRO A 11 22.52 61.05 -25.94
C PRO A 11 23.03 60.12 -27.04
N ALA A 12 23.81 60.66 -27.95
CA ALA A 12 24.38 60.09 -29.16
C ALA A 12 25.49 59.06 -28.86
N VAL A 13 25.55 57.99 -29.64
CA VAL A 13 26.60 56.97 -29.61
C VAL A 13 27.62 57.26 -30.71
N SER A 14 28.89 57.35 -30.38
CA SER A 14 30.05 57.41 -31.30
C SER A 14 30.52 55.98 -31.67
N PRO A 15 30.99 55.76 -32.93
CA PRO A 15 31.42 54.46 -33.40
C PRO A 15 32.91 54.23 -33.22
N GLY A 16 33.28 52.98 -32.89
CA GLY A 16 34.64 52.51 -33.10
C GLY A 16 35.22 51.61 -32.03
N ALA A 17 35.13 50.32 -32.22
CA ALA A 17 36.18 49.34 -31.85
C ALA A 17 35.83 48.00 -32.48
N SER A 18 36.70 47.53 -33.38
CA SER A 18 36.70 46.20 -33.99
C SER A 18 36.98 45.14 -32.91
N VAL A 19 36.08 44.17 -32.76
CA VAL A 19 36.33 42.99 -31.91
C VAL A 19 36.46 41.77 -32.80
N GLU A 20 37.61 41.12 -32.67
CA GLU A 20 37.95 39.83 -33.27
C GLU A 20 36.89 38.75 -33.02
N ARG A 21 36.58 38.01 -34.06
CA ARG A 21 35.75 36.80 -33.98
C ARG A 21 36.53 35.69 -33.33
N ALA A 22 36.29 35.44 -32.07
CA ALA A 22 36.61 34.16 -31.45
C ALA A 22 35.55 33.14 -31.87
N ASP A 23 36.00 32.17 -32.65
CA ASP A 23 35.22 31.01 -33.08
C ASP A 23 35.04 30.06 -31.88
N GLY A 24 34.06 30.34 -31.06
CA GLY A 24 33.64 29.50 -29.95
C GLY A 24 32.58 28.51 -30.41
N GLY A 25 33.01 27.35 -30.87
CA GLY A 25 32.12 26.23 -31.16
C GLY A 25 31.17 25.98 -29.97
N ARG A 26 29.91 26.41 -30.08
CA ARG A 26 28.84 25.90 -29.23
C ARG A 26 28.69 24.44 -29.49
N SER A 27 29.33 23.62 -28.66
CA SER A 27 28.95 22.24 -28.45
C SER A 27 27.45 22.24 -28.11
N VAL A 28 26.65 21.78 -29.07
CA VAL A 28 25.27 21.39 -28.80
C VAL A 28 25.37 20.29 -27.79
N ALA A 29 25.05 20.60 -26.53
CA ALA A 29 24.90 19.57 -25.51
C ALA A 29 23.91 18.54 -26.03
N THR A 30 24.41 17.41 -26.46
CA THR A 30 23.63 16.21 -26.77
C THR A 30 22.74 15.97 -25.55
N ALA A 31 21.44 15.83 -25.81
CA ALA A 31 20.42 15.51 -24.83
C ALA A 31 20.95 14.41 -23.92
N GLY A 32 21.12 14.73 -22.63
CA GLY A 32 21.84 13.88 -21.68
C GLY A 32 21.29 12.47 -21.70
N GLU A 33 22.17 11.52 -21.93
CA GLU A 33 21.91 10.09 -21.86
C GLU A 33 21.38 9.81 -20.45
N THR A 34 20.08 9.57 -20.33
CA THR A 34 19.43 9.30 -19.06
C THR A 34 20.03 7.99 -18.52
N ALA A 35 20.60 8.01 -17.32
CA ALA A 35 21.15 6.82 -16.68
C ALA A 35 20.15 5.66 -16.77
N PRO A 36 20.60 4.42 -17.00
CA PRO A 36 19.72 3.25 -17.12
C PRO A 36 18.83 3.13 -15.87
N PRO A 37 17.61 2.56 -16.00
CA PRO A 37 16.72 2.41 -14.87
C PRO A 37 17.31 1.49 -13.81
N SER A 38 17.15 1.83 -12.54
CA SER A 38 17.25 0.86 -11.44
C SER A 38 16.12 -0.17 -11.56
N GLU A 39 16.25 -1.30 -10.86
CA GLU A 39 15.19 -2.32 -10.90
C GLU A 39 13.83 -1.79 -10.38
N PRO A 40 13.75 -1.07 -9.25
CA PRO A 40 12.50 -0.43 -8.83
C PRO A 40 11.91 0.55 -9.86
N GLU A 41 12.75 1.34 -10.54
CA GLU A 41 12.29 2.25 -11.60
C GLU A 41 11.74 1.46 -12.81
N ALA A 42 12.38 0.36 -13.19
CA ALA A 42 11.90 -0.50 -14.26
C ALA A 42 10.53 -1.11 -13.94
N TRP A 43 10.33 -1.55 -12.70
CA TRP A 43 9.01 -2.02 -12.24
C TRP A 43 7.98 -0.90 -12.27
N ALA A 44 8.33 0.29 -11.76
CA ALA A 44 7.43 1.44 -11.73
C ALA A 44 7.02 1.88 -13.14
N VAL A 45 7.94 1.86 -14.11
CA VAL A 45 7.64 2.19 -15.52
C VAL A 45 6.63 1.22 -16.12
N LEU A 46 6.67 -0.06 -15.78
CA LEU A 46 5.70 -1.06 -16.23
C LEU A 46 4.27 -0.80 -15.72
N LEU A 47 4.07 -0.02 -14.63
CA LEU A 47 2.74 0.41 -14.21
C LEU A 47 2.03 1.31 -15.23
N ALA A 48 2.77 1.91 -16.15
CA ALA A 48 2.17 2.70 -17.25
C ALA A 48 1.47 1.83 -18.31
N VAL A 49 1.64 0.51 -18.26
CA VAL A 49 1.01 -0.43 -19.19
C VAL A 49 -0.45 -0.65 -18.80
N HIS A 50 -1.36 -0.12 -19.59
CA HIS A 50 -2.79 -0.31 -19.34
C HIS A 50 -3.19 -1.79 -19.38
N GLY A 51 -3.91 -2.24 -18.35
CA GLY A 51 -4.40 -3.62 -18.27
C GLY A 51 -3.39 -4.65 -17.77
N LEU A 52 -2.15 -4.26 -17.46
CA LEU A 52 -1.18 -5.13 -16.80
C LEU A 52 -1.51 -5.15 -15.29
N GLY A 53 -2.26 -6.17 -14.86
CA GLY A 53 -2.58 -6.39 -13.46
C GLY A 53 -1.46 -7.11 -12.69
N PRO A 54 -1.58 -7.23 -11.35
CA PRO A 54 -0.56 -7.85 -10.50
C PRO A 54 -0.18 -9.28 -10.92
N ALA A 55 -1.16 -10.10 -11.30
CA ALA A 55 -0.90 -11.48 -11.72
C ALA A 55 -0.11 -11.56 -13.04
N GLY A 56 -0.51 -10.79 -14.07
CA GLY A 56 0.23 -10.72 -15.32
C GLY A 56 1.63 -10.11 -15.15
N PHE A 57 1.77 -9.13 -14.25
CA PHE A 57 3.06 -8.56 -13.88
C PHE A 57 3.98 -9.64 -13.26
N GLY A 58 3.46 -10.41 -12.30
CA GLY A 58 4.18 -11.51 -11.68
C GLY A 58 4.61 -12.60 -12.65
N ALA A 59 3.74 -12.98 -13.60
CA ALA A 59 4.06 -13.94 -14.65
C ALA A 59 5.21 -13.47 -15.55
N LEU A 60 5.22 -12.18 -15.91
CA LEU A 60 6.32 -11.57 -16.67
C LEU A 60 7.63 -11.57 -15.89
N LEU A 61 7.59 -11.23 -14.60
CA LEU A 61 8.77 -11.30 -13.74
C LEU A 61 9.31 -12.72 -13.61
N ALA A 62 8.42 -13.71 -13.44
CA ALA A 62 8.83 -15.12 -13.39
C ALA A 62 9.50 -15.58 -14.70
N ALA A 63 9.00 -15.11 -15.86
CA ALA A 63 9.53 -15.48 -17.16
C ALA A 63 10.84 -14.77 -17.54
N TYR A 64 11.06 -13.53 -17.09
CA TYR A 64 12.21 -12.71 -17.49
C TYR A 64 13.20 -12.43 -16.36
N GLY A 65 12.85 -12.75 -15.14
CA GLY A 65 13.68 -12.57 -13.94
C GLY A 65 13.73 -11.16 -13.37
N SER A 66 13.50 -10.10 -14.18
CA SER A 66 13.57 -8.72 -13.71
C SER A 66 12.77 -7.76 -14.61
N GLY A 67 12.36 -6.59 -14.07
CA GLY A 67 11.72 -5.54 -14.84
C GLY A 67 12.62 -4.96 -15.92
N ARG A 68 13.91 -4.82 -15.62
CA ARG A 68 14.90 -4.39 -16.61
C ARG A 68 15.02 -5.38 -17.78
N ALA A 69 14.97 -6.68 -17.50
CA ALA A 69 15.00 -7.70 -18.54
C ALA A 69 13.72 -7.70 -19.40
N ILE A 70 12.56 -7.44 -18.81
CA ILE A 70 11.30 -7.24 -19.54
C ILE A 70 11.44 -6.07 -20.52
N LEU A 71 11.86 -4.90 -20.03
CA LEU A 71 12.05 -3.71 -20.86
C LEU A 71 13.09 -3.92 -21.98
N ALA A 72 14.21 -4.57 -21.68
CA ALA A 72 15.23 -4.90 -22.65
C ALA A 72 14.75 -5.90 -23.73
N ALA A 73 13.85 -6.81 -23.37
CA ALA A 73 13.29 -7.78 -24.31
C ALA A 73 12.27 -7.15 -25.28
N ALA A 74 11.75 -5.95 -25.00
CA ALA A 74 10.72 -5.28 -25.81
C ALA A 74 11.17 -4.94 -27.24
N GLY A 75 12.46 -4.72 -27.47
CA GLY A 75 13.02 -4.48 -28.80
C GLY A 75 13.13 -5.74 -29.69
N ARG A 76 12.82 -6.93 -29.19
CA ARG A 76 12.95 -8.18 -29.95
C ARG A 76 11.75 -8.40 -30.86
N ARG A 77 11.97 -9.00 -32.04
CA ARG A 77 10.89 -9.36 -32.97
C ARG A 77 9.88 -10.27 -32.27
N GLY A 78 8.59 -9.95 -32.36
CA GLY A 78 7.50 -10.70 -31.74
C GLY A 78 7.38 -10.54 -30.22
N ALA A 79 8.02 -9.53 -29.62
CA ALA A 79 7.99 -9.27 -28.18
C ALA A 79 6.55 -9.04 -27.67
N ALA A 80 5.76 -8.21 -28.37
CA ALA A 80 4.39 -7.91 -27.98
C ALA A 80 3.51 -9.18 -27.81
N ALA A 81 3.51 -10.06 -28.82
CA ALA A 81 2.75 -11.31 -28.77
C ALA A 81 3.23 -12.24 -27.63
N ARG A 82 4.54 -12.28 -27.35
CA ARG A 82 5.12 -13.07 -26.26
C ARG A 82 4.71 -12.50 -24.91
N PHE A 83 4.79 -11.20 -24.71
CA PHE A 83 4.36 -10.54 -23.46
C PHE A 83 2.86 -10.73 -23.21
N ALA A 84 2.03 -10.57 -24.27
CA ALA A 84 0.59 -10.76 -24.17
C ALA A 84 0.24 -12.18 -23.70
N ARG A 85 0.91 -13.20 -24.25
CA ARG A 85 0.70 -14.60 -23.87
C ARG A 85 1.08 -14.85 -22.40
N ILE A 86 2.28 -14.44 -22.00
CA ILE A 86 2.75 -14.66 -20.62
C ILE A 86 1.87 -13.93 -19.61
N ALA A 87 1.48 -12.69 -19.86
CA ALA A 87 0.61 -11.93 -18.97
C ALA A 87 -0.79 -12.57 -18.87
N ALA A 88 -1.31 -13.14 -19.94
CA ALA A 88 -2.60 -13.84 -19.95
C ALA A 88 -2.55 -15.15 -19.16
N GLU A 89 -1.46 -15.91 -19.24
CA GLU A 89 -1.25 -17.14 -18.47
C GLU A 89 -1.28 -16.85 -16.97
N GLY A 90 -0.65 -15.75 -16.52
CA GLY A 90 -0.67 -15.31 -15.12
C GLY A 90 -2.04 -14.93 -14.58
N ASP A 91 -2.92 -14.37 -15.41
CA ASP A 91 -4.27 -13.94 -15.03
C ASP A 91 -5.31 -15.07 -15.11
N GLY A 92 -4.96 -16.26 -15.63
CA GLY A 92 -5.91 -17.35 -15.88
C GLY A 92 -7.00 -16.98 -16.89
N ARG A 93 -6.80 -15.98 -17.73
CA ARG A 93 -7.74 -15.48 -18.74
C ARG A 93 -7.31 -15.88 -20.16
N PRO A 94 -8.24 -16.01 -21.11
CA PRO A 94 -7.88 -16.36 -22.50
C PRO A 94 -6.91 -15.32 -23.09
N PRO A 95 -6.11 -15.71 -24.14
CA PRO A 95 -4.93 -14.99 -24.63
C PRO A 95 -5.15 -13.65 -25.32
N PHE A 96 -6.33 -13.02 -25.16
CA PHE A 96 -6.68 -11.77 -25.84
C PHE A 96 -6.14 -10.50 -25.13
N ARG A 97 -4.83 -10.44 -24.87
CA ARG A 97 -4.24 -9.22 -24.33
C ARG A 97 -3.10 -8.68 -25.22
N GLU A 98 -3.32 -8.70 -26.54
CA GLU A 98 -2.45 -7.93 -27.46
C GLU A 98 -2.19 -6.51 -26.96
N PRO A 99 -3.19 -5.75 -26.43
CA PRO A 99 -2.96 -4.40 -25.91
C PRO A 99 -1.92 -4.33 -24.77
N VAL A 100 -1.83 -5.36 -23.90
CA VAL A 100 -0.83 -5.39 -22.82
C VAL A 100 0.58 -5.57 -23.39
N GLY A 101 0.73 -6.49 -24.35
CA GLY A 101 2.03 -6.74 -25.00
C GLY A 101 2.52 -5.52 -25.80
N GLU A 102 1.64 -4.90 -26.56
CA GLU A 102 1.93 -3.66 -27.30
C GLU A 102 2.23 -2.51 -26.33
N GLY A 103 1.49 -2.41 -25.22
CA GLY A 103 1.73 -1.43 -24.18
C GLY A 103 3.13 -1.54 -23.57
N ILE A 104 3.62 -2.77 -23.33
CA ILE A 104 4.99 -2.98 -22.83
C ILE A 104 6.03 -2.50 -23.85
N VAL A 105 5.84 -2.81 -25.12
CA VAL A 105 6.74 -2.36 -26.20
C VAL A 105 6.74 -0.83 -26.30
N THR A 106 5.56 -0.21 -26.24
CA THR A 106 5.41 1.25 -26.26
C THR A 106 6.10 1.92 -25.09
N VAL A 107 5.85 1.41 -23.87
CA VAL A 107 6.45 1.93 -22.65
C VAL A 107 7.98 1.79 -22.68
N ALA A 108 8.50 0.69 -23.22
CA ALA A 108 9.94 0.49 -23.38
C ALA A 108 10.55 1.44 -24.43
N ALA A 109 9.84 1.74 -25.52
CA ALA A 109 10.26 2.73 -26.50
C ALA A 109 10.29 4.16 -25.93
N GLU A 110 9.41 4.46 -24.98
CA GLU A 110 9.31 5.76 -24.29
C GLU A 110 10.11 5.81 -22.97
N LEU A 111 10.99 4.84 -22.71
CA LEU A 111 11.64 4.61 -21.41
C LEU A 111 12.28 5.89 -20.83
N SER A 112 13.06 6.62 -21.64
CA SER A 112 13.75 7.84 -21.18
C SER A 112 12.77 8.92 -20.72
N ALA A 113 11.68 9.13 -21.46
CA ALA A 113 10.64 10.09 -21.10
C ALA A 113 9.89 9.65 -19.82
N ARG A 114 9.58 8.36 -19.71
CA ARG A 114 8.93 7.79 -18.53
C ARG A 114 9.78 7.91 -17.28
N LEU A 115 11.08 7.62 -17.40
CA LEU A 115 12.03 7.80 -16.29
C LEU A 115 12.14 9.27 -15.86
N ALA A 116 12.16 10.20 -16.80
CA ALA A 116 12.18 11.63 -16.49
C ALA A 116 10.94 12.05 -15.67
N VAL A 117 9.73 11.61 -16.07
CA VAL A 117 8.49 11.85 -15.32
C VAL A 117 8.54 11.23 -13.92
N LEU A 118 8.98 9.98 -13.81
CA LEU A 118 9.05 9.26 -12.54
C LEU A 118 10.03 9.94 -11.57
N ARG A 119 11.23 10.26 -12.03
CA ARG A 119 12.28 10.93 -11.23
C ARG A 119 11.87 12.33 -10.82
N ALA A 120 11.24 13.10 -11.72
CA ALA A 120 10.71 14.43 -11.41
C ALA A 120 9.54 14.40 -10.41
N SER A 121 8.83 13.28 -10.28
CA SER A 121 7.71 13.15 -9.34
C SER A 121 8.14 13.16 -7.86
N GLY A 122 9.40 12.81 -7.57
CA GLY A 122 9.95 12.69 -6.22
C GLY A 122 9.27 11.62 -5.37
N LEU A 123 8.59 10.65 -5.99
CA LEU A 123 7.91 9.57 -5.28
C LEU A 123 8.92 8.49 -4.87
N ALA A 124 8.80 7.99 -3.66
CA ALA A 124 9.49 6.76 -3.27
C ALA A 124 8.84 5.56 -3.98
N ILE A 125 9.68 4.63 -4.44
CA ILE A 125 9.26 3.42 -5.15
C ILE A 125 9.56 2.24 -4.24
N ILE A 126 8.54 1.48 -3.87
CA ILE A 126 8.66 0.26 -3.07
C ILE A 126 8.14 -0.90 -3.90
N THR A 127 8.98 -1.86 -4.22
CA THR A 127 8.59 -3.06 -4.99
C THR A 127 8.25 -4.22 -4.06
N LEU A 128 7.51 -5.18 -4.57
CA LEU A 128 7.11 -6.36 -3.80
C LEU A 128 8.32 -7.16 -3.26
N ASP A 129 9.46 -7.08 -3.92
CA ASP A 129 10.71 -7.74 -3.50
C ASP A 129 11.52 -6.92 -2.49
N ASP A 130 11.15 -5.64 -2.26
CA ASP A 130 11.82 -4.78 -1.30
C ASP A 130 11.58 -5.29 0.13
N PRO A 131 12.63 -5.42 0.98
CA PRO A 131 12.47 -5.75 2.40
C PRO A 131 11.55 -4.78 3.15
N GLY A 132 11.48 -3.51 2.74
CA GLY A 132 10.60 -2.49 3.29
C GLY A 132 9.13 -2.58 2.84
N TYR A 133 8.79 -3.50 1.94
CA TYR A 133 7.40 -3.68 1.50
C TYR A 133 6.51 -4.15 2.67
N PRO A 134 5.32 -3.51 2.90
CA PRO A 134 4.49 -3.83 4.04
C PRO A 134 4.12 -5.32 4.13
N ALA A 135 4.51 -5.99 5.21
CA ALA A 135 4.33 -7.44 5.36
C ALA A 135 2.85 -7.85 5.27
N ARG A 136 1.94 -7.06 5.87
CA ARG A 136 0.50 -7.31 5.78
C ARG A 136 -0.01 -7.25 4.34
N LEU A 137 0.46 -6.30 3.55
CA LEU A 137 0.06 -6.13 2.16
C LEU A 137 0.69 -7.20 1.26
N ARG A 138 1.89 -7.67 1.59
CA ARG A 138 2.54 -8.80 0.90
C ARG A 138 1.74 -10.10 1.03
N ALA A 139 1.04 -10.27 2.14
CA ALA A 139 0.28 -11.47 2.47
C ALA A 139 -1.10 -11.57 1.80
N ILE A 140 -1.58 -10.56 1.09
CA ILE A 140 -2.85 -10.66 0.36
C ILE A 140 -2.69 -11.43 -0.95
N ALA A 141 -3.79 -11.97 -1.49
CA ALA A 141 -3.77 -12.82 -2.70
C ALA A 141 -3.16 -12.13 -3.94
N LEU A 142 -3.41 -10.83 -4.12
CA LEU A 142 -2.92 -10.02 -5.25
C LEU A 142 -2.23 -8.76 -4.73
N PRO A 143 -1.03 -8.86 -4.13
CA PRO A 143 -0.32 -7.69 -3.65
C PRO A 143 0.09 -6.80 -4.83
N PRO A 144 0.02 -5.46 -4.69
CA PRO A 144 0.56 -4.55 -5.69
C PRO A 144 2.04 -4.85 -5.95
N PRO A 145 2.48 -5.04 -7.21
CA PRO A 145 3.91 -5.26 -7.48
C PRO A 145 4.76 -4.04 -7.12
N VAL A 146 4.19 -2.85 -7.20
CA VAL A 146 4.87 -1.57 -6.91
C VAL A 146 3.93 -0.66 -6.13
N LEU A 147 4.47 0.02 -5.14
CA LEU A 147 3.85 1.13 -4.45
C LEU A 147 4.63 2.41 -4.74
N LEU A 148 3.95 3.42 -5.24
CA LEU A 148 4.47 4.79 -5.38
C LEU A 148 4.01 5.59 -4.17
N VAL A 149 4.95 6.15 -3.40
CA VAL A 149 4.68 6.74 -2.09
C VAL A 149 5.13 8.19 -2.04
N ARG A 150 4.26 9.06 -1.57
CA ARG A 150 4.57 10.43 -1.18
C ARG A 150 4.44 10.56 0.33
N GLY A 151 5.46 11.08 0.99
CA GLY A 151 5.52 11.18 2.45
C GLY A 151 6.36 10.08 3.08
N ASP A 152 6.05 9.71 4.31
CA ASP A 152 6.82 8.70 5.05
C ASP A 152 6.42 7.28 4.66
N ALA A 153 7.28 6.60 3.92
CA ALA A 153 7.10 5.21 3.54
C ALA A 153 7.04 4.26 4.76
N GLY A 154 7.67 4.61 5.89
CA GLY A 154 7.62 3.86 7.13
C GLY A 154 6.20 3.74 7.71
N ALA A 155 5.33 4.74 7.45
CA ALA A 155 3.94 4.70 7.89
C ALA A 155 3.14 3.51 7.30
N LEU A 156 3.53 2.98 6.11
CA LEU A 156 2.88 1.82 5.50
C LEU A 156 3.18 0.52 6.25
N SER A 157 4.31 0.46 6.94
CA SER A 157 4.79 -0.71 7.70
C SER A 157 4.57 -0.56 9.20
N ALA A 158 3.71 0.37 9.63
CA ALA A 158 3.38 0.57 11.03
C ALA A 158 2.95 -0.75 11.70
N MET A 159 3.43 -1.00 12.92
CA MET A 159 3.12 -2.22 13.68
C MET A 159 1.62 -2.40 13.84
N ARG A 160 0.89 -1.31 14.10
CA ARG A 160 -0.56 -1.30 14.27
C ARG A 160 -1.19 -0.37 13.24
N ALA A 161 -2.13 -0.88 12.47
CA ALA A 161 -2.85 -0.09 11.47
C ALA A 161 -4.32 -0.54 11.35
N VAL A 162 -5.24 0.41 11.25
CA VAL A 162 -6.67 0.16 11.17
C VAL A 162 -7.27 0.94 10.01
N ALA A 163 -8.04 0.28 9.15
CA ALA A 163 -8.74 0.92 8.05
C ALA A 163 -10.07 1.51 8.52
N ILE A 164 -10.39 2.72 8.08
CA ILE A 164 -11.68 3.37 8.31
C ILE A 164 -12.27 3.72 6.94
N VAL A 165 -13.45 3.18 6.63
CA VAL A 165 -14.11 3.40 5.36
C VAL A 165 -15.60 3.67 5.54
N GLY A 166 -16.25 4.24 4.51
CA GLY A 166 -17.68 4.45 4.54
C GLY A 166 -18.21 5.20 3.33
N THR A 167 -19.45 5.64 3.45
CA THR A 167 -20.14 6.34 2.38
C THR A 167 -19.48 7.67 2.01
N ARG A 168 -19.55 8.02 0.73
CA ARG A 168 -19.12 9.34 0.23
C ARG A 168 -20.08 10.47 0.54
N ARG A 169 -21.29 10.15 1.04
CA ARG A 169 -22.35 11.10 1.43
C ARG A 169 -22.83 10.77 2.84
N PRO A 170 -21.98 10.90 3.86
CA PRO A 170 -22.36 10.58 5.23
C PRO A 170 -23.39 11.58 5.78
N THR A 171 -24.06 11.14 6.84
CA THR A 171 -24.77 12.06 7.74
C THR A 171 -23.75 12.92 8.49
N GLU A 172 -24.18 14.01 9.09
CA GLU A 172 -23.32 14.81 9.96
C GLU A 172 -22.84 13.97 11.15
N ARG A 173 -23.73 13.15 11.72
CA ARG A 173 -23.37 12.20 12.78
C ARG A 173 -22.30 11.20 12.31
N GLY A 174 -22.45 10.61 11.11
CA GLY A 174 -21.49 9.68 10.55
C GLY A 174 -20.10 10.31 10.38
N ARG A 175 -20.06 11.58 9.96
CA ARG A 175 -18.81 12.36 9.86
C ARG A 175 -18.12 12.51 11.22
N LEU A 176 -18.89 12.91 12.24
CA LEU A 176 -18.38 13.07 13.61
C LEU A 176 -17.92 11.73 14.20
N VAL A 177 -18.65 10.65 13.96
CA VAL A 177 -18.25 9.30 14.41
C VAL A 177 -16.94 8.87 13.75
N ALA A 178 -16.80 9.05 12.43
CA ALA A 178 -15.54 8.73 11.71
C ALA A 178 -14.37 9.54 12.25
N ALA A 179 -14.54 10.83 12.48
CA ALA A 179 -13.52 11.70 13.07
C ALA A 179 -13.11 11.23 14.47
N ARG A 180 -14.08 10.94 15.35
CA ARG A 180 -13.82 10.46 16.72
C ARG A 180 -13.13 9.10 16.73
N ILE A 181 -13.54 8.17 15.88
CA ILE A 181 -12.88 6.86 15.76
C ILE A 181 -11.44 7.05 15.25
N GLY A 182 -11.23 7.89 14.21
CA GLY A 182 -9.90 8.16 13.67
C GLY A 182 -8.96 8.74 14.72
N ALA A 183 -9.40 9.78 15.46
CA ALA A 183 -8.62 10.39 16.51
C ALA A 183 -8.32 9.39 17.65
N ALA A 184 -9.30 8.58 18.08
CA ALA A 184 -9.11 7.60 19.14
C ALA A 184 -8.07 6.53 18.77
N ILE A 185 -8.12 6.00 17.54
CA ILE A 185 -7.16 5.02 17.02
C ILE A 185 -5.75 5.62 16.94
N ALA A 186 -5.64 6.85 16.41
CA ALA A 186 -4.36 7.53 16.29
C ALA A 186 -3.74 7.84 17.66
N ASN A 187 -4.56 8.26 18.63
CA ASN A 187 -4.12 8.52 20.00
C ASN A 187 -3.74 7.23 20.76
N ALA A 188 -4.33 6.09 20.39
CA ALA A 188 -3.91 4.78 20.86
C ALA A 188 -2.65 4.22 20.16
N GLY A 189 -1.99 5.02 19.31
CA GLY A 189 -0.71 4.69 18.70
C GLY A 189 -0.81 3.85 17.42
N ALA A 190 -2.01 3.68 16.83
CA ALA A 190 -2.18 2.98 15.57
C ALA A 190 -2.32 3.95 14.39
N VAL A 191 -1.86 3.53 13.21
CA VAL A 191 -2.00 4.30 11.96
C VAL A 191 -3.38 4.06 11.36
N VAL A 192 -4.09 5.13 11.03
CA VAL A 192 -5.34 5.06 10.28
C VAL A 192 -5.04 4.94 8.79
N VAL A 193 -5.65 3.95 8.14
CA VAL A 193 -5.57 3.76 6.68
C VAL A 193 -6.94 4.05 6.07
N SER A 194 -7.00 4.82 5.01
CA SER A 194 -8.25 5.05 4.29
C SER A 194 -8.04 5.44 2.83
N GLY A 195 -9.11 5.68 2.09
CA GLY A 195 -9.07 5.87 0.65
C GLY A 195 -9.07 7.33 0.17
N LEU A 196 -8.95 8.30 1.05
CA LEU A 196 -9.01 9.73 0.73
C LEU A 196 -10.29 10.18 -0.01
N ALA A 197 -11.35 9.37 -0.02
CA ALA A 197 -12.62 9.73 -0.64
C ALA A 197 -13.31 10.86 0.15
N VAL A 198 -14.20 11.61 -0.51
CA VAL A 198 -15.11 12.52 0.22
C VAL A 198 -15.94 11.72 1.22
N GLY A 199 -16.36 12.33 2.31
CA GLY A 199 -17.20 11.70 3.32
C GLY A 199 -16.43 11.08 4.47
N ILE A 200 -16.69 9.81 4.77
CA ILE A 200 -16.11 9.11 5.93
C ILE A 200 -14.58 9.08 5.89
N ASP A 201 -14.00 8.71 4.76
CA ASP A 201 -12.54 8.62 4.59
C ASP A 201 -11.86 9.96 4.90
N GLY A 202 -12.37 11.05 4.28
CA GLY A 202 -11.84 12.40 4.48
C GLY A 202 -12.02 12.88 5.93
N ALA A 203 -13.14 12.56 6.58
CA ALA A 203 -13.37 12.92 7.97
C ALA A 203 -12.40 12.22 8.93
N ALA A 204 -12.13 10.93 8.70
CA ALA A 204 -11.17 10.17 9.48
C ALA A 204 -9.74 10.74 9.30
N HIS A 205 -9.29 10.94 8.06
CA HIS A 205 -7.96 11.51 7.79
C HIS A 205 -7.79 12.91 8.38
N ALA A 206 -8.79 13.78 8.22
CA ALA A 206 -8.72 15.16 8.72
C ALA A 206 -8.59 15.20 10.25
N ALA A 207 -9.34 14.33 10.96
CA ALA A 207 -9.24 14.26 12.42
C ALA A 207 -7.85 13.78 12.89
N VAL A 208 -7.29 12.77 12.22
CA VAL A 208 -5.94 12.26 12.54
C VAL A 208 -4.87 13.30 12.26
N ALA A 209 -4.96 14.00 11.12
CA ALA A 209 -4.02 15.07 10.76
C ALA A 209 -4.11 16.26 11.73
N ALA A 210 -5.31 16.60 12.21
CA ALA A 210 -5.50 17.64 13.23
C ALA A 210 -4.82 17.30 14.57
N GLU A 211 -4.73 16.02 14.92
CA GLU A 211 -3.98 15.51 16.07
C GLU A 211 -2.47 15.39 15.80
N HIS A 212 -1.98 15.88 14.66
CA HIS A 212 -0.58 15.75 14.23
C HIS A 212 -0.06 14.29 14.26
N ARG A 213 -0.92 13.32 13.93
CA ARG A 213 -0.60 11.89 13.90
C ARG A 213 -0.52 11.39 12.45
N PRO A 214 0.30 10.36 12.20
CA PRO A 214 0.43 9.78 10.87
C PRO A 214 -0.84 9.04 10.45
N THR A 215 -1.20 9.17 9.18
CA THR A 215 -2.28 8.41 8.52
C THR A 215 -1.85 8.07 7.09
N VAL A 216 -2.38 6.98 6.55
CA VAL A 216 -2.05 6.49 5.21
C VAL A 216 -3.25 6.60 4.28
N ALA A 217 -3.13 7.42 3.25
CA ALA A 217 -4.14 7.58 2.22
C ALA A 217 -3.78 6.74 0.99
N VAL A 218 -4.64 5.79 0.63
CA VAL A 218 -4.47 4.96 -0.58
C VAL A 218 -5.27 5.59 -1.72
N LEU A 219 -4.65 5.85 -2.87
CA LEU A 219 -5.30 6.48 -4.02
C LEU A 219 -5.88 5.43 -4.99
N GLY A 220 -7.00 5.75 -5.63
CA GLY A 220 -7.52 5.04 -6.79
C GLY A 220 -7.16 5.71 -8.12
N SER A 221 -6.10 6.53 -8.12
CA SER A 221 -5.54 7.23 -9.27
C SER A 221 -4.03 7.40 -9.09
N GLY A 222 -3.31 7.79 -10.11
CA GLY A 222 -1.93 8.24 -9.98
C GLY A 222 -1.81 9.54 -9.19
N HIS A 223 -0.64 9.80 -8.62
CA HIS A 223 -0.36 10.98 -7.79
C HIS A 223 -0.56 12.32 -8.55
N GLY A 224 -0.24 12.37 -9.84
CA GLY A 224 -0.46 13.54 -10.71
C GLY A 224 -1.94 13.77 -11.07
N ARG A 225 -2.79 12.80 -10.78
CA ARG A 225 -4.25 12.83 -11.03
C ARG A 225 -5.04 12.61 -9.74
N LEU A 226 -4.52 13.12 -8.61
CA LEU A 226 -5.15 12.96 -7.29
C LEU A 226 -6.65 13.26 -7.33
N PHE A 227 -7.43 12.30 -6.86
CA PHE A 227 -8.88 12.39 -6.79
C PHE A 227 -9.39 11.92 -5.40
N PRO A 228 -10.34 12.66 -4.79
CA PRO A 228 -10.99 13.87 -5.27
C PRO A 228 -10.08 15.12 -5.15
N ARG A 229 -10.17 16.05 -6.10
CA ARG A 229 -9.38 17.29 -6.07
C ARG A 229 -9.62 18.12 -4.81
N ALA A 230 -10.84 18.04 -4.24
CA ALA A 230 -11.20 18.72 -2.99
C ALA A 230 -10.30 18.30 -1.80
N HIS A 231 -9.69 17.12 -1.84
CA HIS A 231 -8.81 16.62 -0.79
C HIS A 231 -7.32 16.81 -1.07
N GLN A 232 -6.95 17.63 -2.06
CA GLN A 232 -5.53 17.91 -2.36
C GLN A 232 -4.82 18.54 -1.15
N ARG A 233 -5.46 19.49 -0.46
CA ARG A 233 -4.94 20.08 0.77
C ARG A 233 -4.78 19.04 1.87
N LEU A 234 -5.79 18.20 2.09
CA LEU A 234 -5.75 17.12 3.07
C LEU A 234 -4.60 16.14 2.77
N ALA A 235 -4.37 15.78 1.50
CA ALA A 235 -3.25 14.94 1.11
C ALA A 235 -1.89 15.57 1.47
N THR A 236 -1.75 16.91 1.34
CA THR A 236 -0.56 17.64 1.77
C THR A 236 -0.41 17.64 3.30
N GLU A 237 -1.50 17.82 4.03
CA GLU A 237 -1.52 17.77 5.51
C GLU A 237 -1.14 16.37 6.02
N ILE A 238 -1.64 15.30 5.40
CA ILE A 238 -1.26 13.91 5.71
C ILE A 238 0.26 13.72 5.62
N VAL A 239 0.88 14.21 4.54
CA VAL A 239 2.34 14.12 4.37
C VAL A 239 3.07 14.96 5.41
N ALA A 240 2.59 16.16 5.70
CA ALA A 240 3.20 17.06 6.66
C ALA A 240 3.16 16.54 8.11
N THR A 241 2.20 15.66 8.43
CA THR A 241 2.06 15.05 9.76
C THR A 241 2.77 13.69 9.88
N GLY A 242 3.71 13.37 8.99
CA GLY A 242 4.46 12.11 9.00
C GLY A 242 3.69 10.91 8.46
N GLY A 243 2.58 11.15 7.77
CA GLY A 243 1.82 10.13 7.08
C GLY A 243 2.28 9.94 5.63
N ALA A 244 1.54 9.11 4.89
CA ALA A 244 1.83 8.79 3.49
C ALA A 244 0.58 8.84 2.61
N VAL A 245 0.79 9.22 1.37
CA VAL A 245 -0.15 9.02 0.27
C VAL A 245 0.46 7.99 -0.67
N VAL A 246 -0.25 6.90 -0.94
CA VAL A 246 0.25 5.76 -1.71
C VAL A 246 -0.65 5.42 -2.88
N SER A 247 -0.05 4.99 -3.99
CA SER A 247 -0.74 4.50 -5.18
C SER A 247 -0.01 3.30 -5.79
N GLU A 248 -0.77 2.36 -6.33
CA GLU A 248 -0.26 1.26 -7.18
C GLU A 248 -0.31 1.61 -8.68
N LEU A 249 -0.67 2.85 -9.01
CA LEU A 249 -0.90 3.30 -10.37
C LEU A 249 0.18 4.27 -10.83
N TRP A 250 0.45 4.28 -12.15
CA TRP A 250 1.35 5.24 -12.78
C TRP A 250 0.95 6.69 -12.44
N PRO A 251 1.90 7.64 -12.22
CA PRO A 251 1.61 8.98 -11.71
C PRO A 251 0.52 9.74 -12.47
N ASP A 252 0.44 9.62 -13.79
CA ASP A 252 -0.53 10.33 -14.61
C ASP A 252 -1.82 9.54 -14.89
N GLN A 253 -1.99 8.36 -14.31
CA GLN A 253 -3.18 7.54 -14.53
C GLN A 253 -4.41 8.19 -13.88
N PRO A 254 -5.46 8.50 -14.68
CA PRO A 254 -6.68 9.07 -14.14
C PRO A 254 -7.46 8.05 -13.30
N PRO A 255 -8.33 8.52 -12.39
CA PRO A 255 -9.26 7.66 -11.70
C PRO A 255 -10.28 7.05 -12.67
N SER A 256 -10.64 5.79 -12.45
CA SER A 256 -11.70 5.09 -13.21
C SER A 256 -12.65 4.36 -12.27
N LYS A 257 -13.77 3.87 -12.82
CA LYS A 257 -14.74 3.07 -12.05
C LYS A 257 -14.11 1.74 -11.59
N ASP A 258 -13.12 1.23 -12.30
CA ASP A 258 -12.48 -0.05 -11.99
C ASP A 258 -11.33 0.10 -10.99
N THR A 259 -10.60 1.24 -11.01
CA THR A 259 -9.46 1.45 -10.12
C THR A 259 -9.87 1.63 -8.65
N PHE A 260 -11.06 2.13 -8.36
CA PHE A 260 -11.53 2.30 -6.98
C PHE A 260 -11.80 0.97 -6.26
N PRO A 261 -12.57 0.01 -6.83
CA PRO A 261 -12.75 -1.29 -6.20
C PRO A 261 -11.44 -2.08 -6.07
N GLN A 262 -10.57 -2.02 -7.08
CA GLN A 262 -9.27 -2.68 -7.05
C GLN A 262 -8.38 -2.14 -5.92
N ARG A 263 -8.32 -0.80 -5.76
CA ARG A 263 -7.57 -0.15 -4.70
C ARG A 263 -8.04 -0.56 -3.29
N ASN A 264 -9.33 -0.87 -3.09
CA ASN A 264 -9.88 -1.17 -1.77
C ASN A 264 -9.19 -2.37 -1.10
N ARG A 265 -8.69 -3.36 -1.87
CA ARG A 265 -7.89 -4.47 -1.33
C ARG A 265 -6.58 -4.00 -0.69
N VAL A 266 -6.05 -2.87 -1.15
CA VAL A 266 -4.82 -2.28 -0.59
C VAL A 266 -5.12 -1.59 0.74
N ILE A 267 -6.29 -0.93 0.87
CA ILE A 267 -6.72 -0.31 2.14
C ILE A 267 -6.82 -1.37 3.23
N SER A 268 -7.61 -2.43 3.00
CA SER A 268 -7.76 -3.53 3.96
C SER A 268 -6.47 -4.31 4.15
N GLY A 269 -5.67 -4.49 3.07
CA GLY A 269 -4.40 -5.21 3.08
C GLY A 269 -3.31 -4.54 3.93
N LEU A 270 -3.30 -3.23 4.05
CA LEU A 270 -2.39 -2.47 4.93
C LEU A 270 -2.81 -2.52 6.40
N ALA A 271 -4.06 -2.89 6.70
CA ALA A 271 -4.65 -2.83 8.04
C ALA A 271 -4.81 -4.21 8.68
N GLU A 272 -4.89 -4.24 10.01
CA GLU A 272 -5.25 -5.42 10.81
C GLU A 272 -6.76 -5.63 10.87
N ALA A 273 -7.49 -4.52 10.83
CA ALA A 273 -8.94 -4.48 10.89
C ALA A 273 -9.50 -3.36 10.02
N THR A 274 -10.71 -3.52 9.56
CA THR A 274 -11.47 -2.52 8.80
C THR A 274 -12.73 -2.13 9.56
N ILE A 275 -12.93 -0.83 9.74
CA ILE A 275 -14.12 -0.25 10.36
C ILE A 275 -14.96 0.41 9.27
N VAL A 276 -16.23 0.00 9.15
CA VAL A 276 -17.20 0.66 8.28
C VAL A 276 -18.13 1.53 9.12
N VAL A 277 -18.08 2.85 8.91
CA VAL A 277 -18.84 3.79 9.74
C VAL A 277 -20.28 3.96 9.25
N GLU A 278 -20.48 4.25 7.99
CA GLU A 278 -21.78 4.30 7.33
C GLU A 278 -21.66 3.69 5.93
N ALA A 279 -22.55 2.79 5.58
CA ALA A 279 -22.65 2.19 4.25
C ALA A 279 -24.11 1.83 3.93
N GLY A 280 -24.62 2.31 2.82
CA GLY A 280 -25.87 1.77 2.27
C GLY A 280 -25.64 0.39 1.64
N LEU A 281 -26.71 -0.36 1.34
CA LEU A 281 -26.66 -1.74 0.83
C LEU A 281 -25.77 -1.93 -0.42
N ARG A 282 -25.63 -0.92 -1.26
CA ARG A 282 -24.80 -0.93 -2.49
C ARG A 282 -23.58 -0.02 -2.38
N SER A 283 -23.09 0.22 -1.17
CA SER A 283 -21.95 1.09 -0.94
C SER A 283 -20.63 0.42 -1.35
N GLY A 284 -19.78 1.16 -2.04
CA GLY A 284 -18.40 0.72 -2.34
C GLY A 284 -17.54 0.46 -1.09
N ALA A 285 -17.94 0.97 0.09
CA ALA A 285 -17.26 0.66 1.34
C ALA A 285 -17.45 -0.80 1.77
N LEU A 286 -18.56 -1.44 1.38
CA LEU A 286 -18.78 -2.86 1.63
C LEU A 286 -17.82 -3.74 0.83
N ILE A 287 -17.37 -3.30 -0.35
CA ILE A 287 -16.31 -3.98 -1.12
C ILE A 287 -15.00 -4.03 -0.30
N THR A 288 -14.68 -2.97 0.44
CA THR A 288 -13.50 -2.99 1.33
C THR A 288 -13.71 -3.93 2.51
N ALA A 289 -14.94 -4.05 3.01
CA ALA A 289 -15.29 -5.00 4.06
C ALA A 289 -15.20 -6.47 3.56
N GLU A 290 -15.62 -6.75 2.32
CA GLU A 290 -15.42 -8.05 1.64
C GLU A 290 -13.95 -8.41 1.57
N TRP A 291 -13.12 -7.50 1.05
CA TRP A 291 -11.67 -7.70 1.02
C TRP A 291 -11.07 -7.94 2.41
N ALA A 292 -11.55 -7.23 3.44
CA ALA A 292 -11.06 -7.45 4.81
C ALA A 292 -11.34 -8.88 5.28
N LEU A 293 -12.54 -9.42 5.02
CA LEU A 293 -12.89 -10.80 5.36
C LEU A 293 -12.08 -11.82 4.56
N GLU A 294 -11.95 -11.64 3.24
CA GLU A 294 -11.14 -12.52 2.38
C GLU A 294 -9.66 -12.53 2.80
N GLN A 295 -9.16 -11.41 3.27
CA GLN A 295 -7.78 -11.27 3.76
C GLN A 295 -7.60 -11.74 5.22
N GLY A 296 -8.65 -12.25 5.87
CA GLY A 296 -8.61 -12.69 7.26
C GLY A 296 -8.42 -11.54 8.27
N ARG A 297 -8.82 -10.30 7.91
CA ARG A 297 -8.74 -9.11 8.76
C ARG A 297 -9.96 -8.98 9.66
N GLY A 298 -9.81 -8.32 10.80
CA GLY A 298 -10.96 -7.96 11.63
C GLY A 298 -11.94 -7.05 10.88
N LEU A 299 -13.24 -7.25 11.06
CA LEU A 299 -14.27 -6.39 10.51
C LEU A 299 -15.12 -5.83 11.63
N PHE A 300 -15.25 -4.51 11.67
CA PHE A 300 -16.04 -3.77 12.63
C PHE A 300 -17.06 -2.90 11.91
N LEU A 301 -18.31 -2.95 12.34
CA LEU A 301 -19.41 -2.20 11.72
C LEU A 301 -20.03 -1.27 12.74
N VAL A 302 -20.14 0.00 12.40
CA VAL A 302 -20.84 0.98 13.24
C VAL A 302 -22.34 0.84 12.98
N PRO A 303 -23.14 0.56 14.01
CA PRO A 303 -24.59 0.51 13.87
C PRO A 303 -25.15 1.93 13.71
N GLY A 304 -26.29 2.04 13.05
CA GLY A 304 -27.00 3.32 12.89
C GLY A 304 -28.50 3.16 13.01
N PRO A 305 -29.26 4.25 12.85
CA PRO A 305 -30.71 4.20 12.87
C PRO A 305 -31.27 3.25 11.80
N ILE A 306 -32.34 2.53 12.14
CA ILE A 306 -32.95 1.54 11.25
C ILE A 306 -33.66 2.17 10.04
N ASP A 307 -34.01 3.42 10.14
CA ASP A 307 -34.66 4.26 9.12
C ASP A 307 -33.65 5.10 8.29
N GLU A 308 -32.34 5.05 8.62
CA GLU A 308 -31.31 5.75 7.86
C GLU A 308 -30.75 4.84 6.75
N PRO A 309 -30.97 5.17 5.46
CA PRO A 309 -30.52 4.35 4.35
C PRO A 309 -28.99 4.14 4.31
N ARG A 310 -28.21 5.08 4.89
CA ARG A 310 -26.73 4.98 4.97
C ARG A 310 -26.26 3.99 6.04
N SER A 311 -27.15 3.55 6.94
CA SER A 311 -26.88 2.52 7.95
C SER A 311 -27.26 1.12 7.46
N ALA A 312 -28.10 1.02 6.42
CA ALA A 312 -28.73 -0.22 6.00
C ALA A 312 -27.73 -1.32 5.64
N GLY A 313 -26.57 -0.98 5.03
CA GLY A 313 -25.54 -1.95 4.70
C GLY A 313 -24.81 -2.48 5.94
N CYS A 314 -24.47 -1.62 6.89
CA CYS A 314 -23.85 -2.03 8.15
C CYS A 314 -24.81 -2.93 8.94
N LEU A 315 -26.09 -2.54 9.07
CA LEU A 315 -27.11 -3.33 9.77
C LEU A 315 -27.36 -4.67 9.10
N HIS A 316 -27.43 -4.71 7.77
CA HIS A 316 -27.58 -5.95 7.00
C HIS A 316 -26.43 -6.91 7.27
N TRP A 317 -25.19 -6.44 7.21
CA TRP A 317 -24.01 -7.27 7.42
C TRP A 317 -23.85 -7.74 8.86
N LEU A 318 -24.22 -6.92 9.86
CA LEU A 318 -24.25 -7.34 11.25
C LEU A 318 -25.25 -8.50 11.48
N ARG A 319 -26.35 -8.50 10.72
CA ARG A 319 -27.36 -9.56 10.78
C ARG A 319 -26.92 -10.82 10.04
N GLU A 320 -26.37 -10.69 8.81
CA GLU A 320 -26.07 -11.83 7.93
C GLU A 320 -24.71 -12.50 8.27
N LEU A 321 -23.80 -11.79 8.95
CA LEU A 321 -22.46 -12.28 9.28
C LEU A 321 -22.24 -12.37 10.79
N PRO A 322 -23.06 -13.12 11.53
CA PRO A 322 -22.89 -13.25 12.97
C PRO A 322 -21.54 -13.89 13.30
N GLY A 323 -20.74 -13.14 14.07
CA GLY A 323 -19.42 -13.58 14.49
C GLY A 323 -18.27 -13.36 13.50
N ALA A 324 -18.52 -13.00 12.24
CA ALA A 324 -17.49 -12.54 11.31
C ALA A 324 -17.28 -11.03 11.39
N ALA A 325 -18.33 -10.27 11.70
CA ALA A 325 -18.28 -8.84 11.93
C ALA A 325 -18.60 -8.50 13.39
N ALA A 326 -17.81 -7.61 13.99
CA ALA A 326 -18.04 -7.07 15.32
C ALA A 326 -18.80 -5.75 15.25
N ILE A 327 -19.65 -5.48 16.25
CA ILE A 327 -20.35 -4.21 16.41
C ILE A 327 -19.44 -3.19 17.10
N VAL A 328 -19.41 -1.95 16.62
CA VAL A 328 -18.80 -0.83 17.33
C VAL A 328 -19.86 -0.22 18.26
N ALA A 329 -19.85 -0.59 19.52
CA ALA A 329 -20.80 -0.09 20.51
C ALA A 329 -20.26 1.19 21.16
N THR A 330 -19.01 1.18 21.65
CA THR A 330 -18.36 2.35 22.25
C THR A 330 -16.91 2.47 21.78
N LEU A 331 -16.31 3.65 21.92
CA LEU A 331 -14.89 3.85 21.58
C LEU A 331 -13.94 3.07 22.50
N PRO A 332 -14.11 3.04 23.84
CA PRO A 332 -13.24 2.24 24.71
C PRO A 332 -13.27 0.76 24.37
N GLU A 333 -14.44 0.18 24.13
CA GLU A 333 -14.57 -1.22 23.71
C GLU A 333 -13.88 -1.47 22.35
N LEU A 334 -14.09 -0.59 21.37
CA LEU A 334 -13.42 -0.69 20.08
C LEU A 334 -11.88 -0.70 20.23
N ILE A 335 -11.32 0.20 21.05
CA ILE A 335 -9.87 0.25 21.30
C ILE A 335 -9.38 -1.03 21.98
N THR A 336 -10.16 -1.59 22.91
CA THR A 336 -9.88 -2.86 23.56
C THR A 336 -9.95 -4.03 22.58
N ASP A 337 -11.02 -4.10 21.77
CA ASP A 337 -11.23 -5.17 20.77
C ASP A 337 -10.16 -5.16 19.67
N LEU A 338 -9.66 -3.97 19.33
CA LEU A 338 -8.53 -3.79 18.43
C LEU A 338 -7.18 -4.13 19.11
N GLY A 339 -7.15 -4.40 20.42
CA GLY A 339 -5.93 -4.66 21.17
C GLY A 339 -4.97 -3.47 21.19
N LEU A 340 -5.49 -2.24 21.20
CA LEU A 340 -4.70 -1.01 21.21
C LEU A 340 -4.47 -0.47 22.64
N VAL A 341 -4.97 -1.15 23.65
CA VAL A 341 -4.72 -0.83 25.06
C VAL A 341 -3.33 -1.35 25.43
N GLY A 342 -2.46 -0.47 25.94
CA GLY A 342 -1.14 -0.87 26.40
C GLY A 342 -1.23 -1.70 27.70
N PRO A 343 -0.19 -2.48 28.06
CA PRO A 343 -0.18 -3.40 29.19
C PRO A 343 -0.28 -2.74 30.59
N GLY A 344 -0.62 -1.46 30.69
CA GLY A 344 -0.77 -0.72 31.95
C GLY A 344 -2.18 -0.16 32.22
N ALA A 345 -3.16 -0.39 31.35
CA ALA A 345 -4.51 0.19 31.51
C ALA A 345 -5.52 -0.75 32.19
N ASP A 346 -5.14 -1.98 32.53
CA ASP A 346 -6.07 -3.01 33.02
C ASP A 346 -6.44 -2.90 34.50
N GLU A 347 -5.84 -1.96 35.26
CA GLU A 347 -6.13 -1.88 36.73
C GLU A 347 -7.32 -0.97 37.07
N ALA A 348 -7.88 -0.19 36.16
CA ALA A 348 -8.96 0.75 36.49
C ALA A 348 -10.37 0.34 36.02
N GLY A 349 -10.56 -0.80 35.38
CA GLY A 349 -11.82 -1.18 34.69
C GLY A 349 -12.39 -2.57 34.99
N SER A 350 -11.94 -3.24 36.05
CA SER A 350 -12.41 -4.60 36.38
C SER A 350 -13.73 -4.63 37.16
N ALA A 351 -14.78 -4.07 36.59
CA ALA A 351 -16.13 -4.30 37.12
C ALA A 351 -17.17 -4.18 36.00
N SER A 352 -17.37 -5.22 35.26
CA SER A 352 -18.59 -5.69 34.59
C SER A 352 -18.24 -6.57 33.37
N ARG A 353 -17.90 -7.82 33.60
CA ARG A 353 -17.84 -8.82 32.56
C ARG A 353 -19.23 -9.43 32.40
N ALA A 354 -19.92 -9.10 31.30
CA ALA A 354 -21.12 -9.81 30.89
C ALA A 354 -20.77 -11.25 30.42
N PRO A 355 -21.57 -12.28 30.70
CA PRO A 355 -21.30 -13.67 30.30
C PRO A 355 -21.55 -13.81 28.78
N GLY A 356 -20.48 -13.98 28.01
CA GLY A 356 -20.58 -14.17 26.56
C GLY A 356 -19.25 -13.95 25.81
N ALA A 357 -18.14 -13.70 26.48
CA ALA A 357 -16.84 -13.53 25.86
C ALA A 357 -16.40 -14.83 25.18
N LYS A 358 -16.24 -14.80 23.84
CA LYS A 358 -15.56 -15.87 23.07
C LYS A 358 -14.18 -16.12 23.69
N PRO A 359 -13.73 -17.40 23.70
CA PRO A 359 -12.38 -17.72 24.17
C PRO A 359 -11.34 -16.91 23.36
N PRO A 360 -10.22 -16.52 23.98
CA PRO A 360 -9.14 -15.83 23.30
C PRO A 360 -8.70 -16.65 22.09
N ARG A 361 -8.41 -15.99 20.96
CA ARG A 361 -7.87 -16.70 19.80
C ARG A 361 -6.63 -17.46 20.24
N PRO A 362 -6.47 -18.73 19.84
CA PRO A 362 -5.30 -19.50 20.21
C PRO A 362 -4.03 -18.78 19.74
N SER A 363 -2.98 -18.80 20.57
CA SER A 363 -1.67 -18.24 20.19
C SER A 363 -1.16 -18.95 18.94
N LEU A 364 -0.35 -18.27 18.13
CA LEU A 364 0.29 -18.87 16.95
C LEU A 364 0.97 -20.20 17.30
N GLU A 365 1.66 -20.23 18.43
CA GLU A 365 2.33 -21.42 18.93
C GLU A 365 1.35 -22.56 19.22
N ALA A 366 0.21 -22.29 19.84
CA ALA A 366 -0.83 -23.28 20.10
C ALA A 366 -1.41 -23.84 18.78
N VAL A 367 -1.64 -22.99 17.77
CA VAL A 367 -2.10 -23.40 16.44
C VAL A 367 -1.06 -24.26 15.72
N LEU A 368 0.21 -23.87 15.76
CA LEU A 368 1.29 -24.66 15.14
C LEU A 368 1.52 -26.00 15.85
N ILE A 369 1.34 -26.07 17.17
CA ILE A 369 1.36 -27.35 17.91
C ILE A 369 0.21 -28.26 17.44
N GLU A 370 -1.00 -27.73 17.30
CA GLU A 370 -2.18 -28.47 16.81
C GLU A 370 -2.00 -29.01 15.39
N LEU A 371 -1.34 -28.21 14.50
CA LEU A 371 -1.08 -28.59 13.11
C LEU A 371 0.06 -29.61 12.96
N GLY A 372 0.85 -29.82 14.00
CA GLY A 372 1.91 -30.81 14.03
C GLY A 372 3.30 -30.28 13.66
N PRO A 373 4.35 -31.12 13.84
CA PRO A 373 5.73 -30.71 13.70
C PRO A 373 6.08 -30.25 12.26
N THR A 374 5.61 -30.93 11.25
CA THR A 374 5.87 -30.56 9.84
C THR A 374 5.32 -29.18 9.49
N ALA A 375 4.10 -28.86 9.95
CA ALA A 375 3.53 -27.53 9.73
C ALA A 375 4.32 -26.43 10.45
N ARG A 376 4.90 -26.73 11.59
CA ARG A 376 5.80 -25.83 12.30
C ARG A 376 7.09 -25.57 11.54
N ASP A 377 7.73 -26.63 11.03
CA ASP A 377 9.00 -26.54 10.29
C ASP A 377 8.79 -25.77 8.96
N VAL A 378 7.73 -26.09 8.22
CA VAL A 378 7.35 -25.36 7.00
C VAL A 378 6.99 -23.91 7.31
N GLY A 379 6.26 -23.64 8.39
CA GLY A 379 5.94 -22.30 8.84
C GLY A 379 7.20 -21.49 9.16
N ALA A 380 8.17 -22.08 9.86
CA ALA A 380 9.46 -21.43 10.14
C ALA A 380 10.26 -21.13 8.86
N ALA A 381 10.27 -22.06 7.91
CA ALA A 381 10.92 -21.86 6.60
C ALA A 381 10.24 -20.74 5.78
N LEU A 382 8.90 -20.64 5.80
CA LEU A 382 8.16 -19.54 5.17
C LEU A 382 8.49 -18.19 5.81
N VAL A 383 8.62 -18.13 7.13
CA VAL A 383 9.04 -16.93 7.88
C VAL A 383 10.46 -16.54 7.52
N ALA A 384 11.36 -17.49 7.29
CA ALA A 384 12.73 -17.27 6.86
C ALA A 384 12.84 -16.81 5.38
N GLY A 385 11.71 -16.82 4.63
CA GLY A 385 11.65 -16.32 3.25
C GLY A 385 11.74 -17.38 2.16
N HIS A 386 11.82 -18.67 2.52
CA HIS A 386 11.77 -19.77 1.55
C HIS A 386 10.34 -19.94 1.04
N GLY A 387 10.12 -19.81 -0.27
CA GLY A 387 8.76 -19.73 -0.83
C GLY A 387 8.48 -20.69 -1.99
N SER A 388 9.46 -21.40 -2.56
CA SER A 388 9.21 -22.46 -3.52
C SER A 388 9.09 -23.82 -2.84
N LEU A 389 8.39 -24.76 -3.46
CA LEU A 389 8.31 -26.14 -2.93
C LEU A 389 9.70 -26.74 -2.74
N ASP A 390 10.58 -26.57 -3.74
CA ASP A 390 11.93 -27.12 -3.71
C ASP A 390 12.78 -26.51 -2.57
N GLU A 391 12.67 -25.20 -2.34
CA GLU A 391 13.34 -24.53 -1.21
C GLU A 391 12.83 -25.05 0.14
N LEU A 392 11.51 -25.22 0.28
CA LEU A 392 10.89 -25.74 1.50
C LEU A 392 11.29 -27.18 1.79
N VAL A 393 11.29 -28.05 0.75
CA VAL A 393 11.77 -29.43 0.85
C VAL A 393 13.25 -29.48 1.26
N ALA A 394 14.08 -28.67 0.62
CA ALA A 394 15.53 -28.64 0.91
C ALA A 394 15.84 -28.18 2.34
N VAL A 395 15.12 -27.17 2.85
CA VAL A 395 15.35 -26.61 4.19
C VAL A 395 14.75 -27.45 5.30
N THR A 396 13.55 -28.03 5.08
CA THR A 396 12.86 -28.80 6.13
C THR A 396 13.27 -30.27 6.14
N GLY A 397 13.80 -30.79 5.05
CA GLY A 397 14.17 -32.21 4.88
C GLY A 397 12.96 -33.16 4.79
N HIS A 398 11.74 -32.62 4.67
CA HIS A 398 10.53 -33.43 4.53
C HIS A 398 10.26 -33.79 3.06
N GLU A 399 9.56 -34.89 2.84
CA GLU A 399 9.08 -35.34 1.52
C GLU A 399 8.16 -34.29 0.88
N PRO A 400 8.20 -34.06 -0.45
CA PRO A 400 7.40 -33.04 -1.15
C PRO A 400 5.89 -33.13 -0.87
N ALA A 401 5.33 -34.32 -0.81
CA ALA A 401 3.93 -34.55 -0.50
C ALA A 401 3.56 -34.11 0.93
N THR A 402 4.47 -34.34 1.87
CA THR A 402 4.31 -33.94 3.28
C THR A 402 4.41 -32.42 3.44
N VAL A 403 5.32 -31.78 2.71
CA VAL A 403 5.42 -30.30 2.67
C VAL A 403 4.17 -29.68 2.09
N LEU A 404 3.64 -30.20 0.97
CA LEU A 404 2.39 -29.72 0.38
C LEU A 404 1.20 -29.89 1.32
N GLY A 405 1.10 -31.01 2.03
CA GLY A 405 0.07 -31.23 3.05
C GLY A 405 0.16 -30.21 4.18
N ALA A 406 1.37 -29.94 4.66
CA ALA A 406 1.60 -28.93 5.70
C ALA A 406 1.25 -27.52 5.21
N ILE A 407 1.62 -27.15 3.98
CA ILE A 407 1.25 -25.87 3.36
C ILE A 407 -0.28 -25.73 3.29
N THR A 408 -0.98 -26.77 2.82
CA THR A 408 -2.45 -26.76 2.75
C THR A 408 -3.08 -26.53 4.13
N LEU A 409 -2.56 -27.17 5.18
CA LEU A 409 -3.03 -26.95 6.55
C LEU A 409 -2.77 -25.52 7.02
N LEU A 410 -1.61 -24.95 6.70
CA LEU A 410 -1.29 -23.56 7.02
C LEU A 410 -2.18 -22.58 6.23
N GLU A 411 -2.48 -22.85 4.95
CA GLU A 411 -3.40 -22.04 4.15
C GLU A 411 -4.84 -22.08 4.71
N LEU A 412 -5.35 -23.26 5.06
CA LEU A 412 -6.67 -23.43 5.68
C LEU A 412 -6.82 -22.68 7.01
N ARG A 413 -5.72 -22.49 7.72
CA ARG A 413 -5.67 -21.68 8.96
C ARG A 413 -5.31 -20.22 8.72
N GLY A 414 -5.15 -19.78 7.46
CA GLY A 414 -4.76 -18.40 7.10
C GLY A 414 -3.35 -18.04 7.55
N LEU A 415 -2.47 -19.03 7.75
CA LEU A 415 -1.06 -18.85 8.16
C LEU A 415 -0.09 -18.86 6.98
N ALA A 416 -0.52 -19.35 5.81
CA ALA A 416 0.21 -19.27 4.55
C ALA A 416 -0.70 -18.82 3.43
N THR A 417 -0.12 -18.33 2.33
CA THR A 417 -0.82 -18.01 1.08
C THR A 417 0.09 -18.27 -0.10
N THR A 418 -0.52 -18.57 -1.25
CA THR A 418 0.21 -18.71 -2.52
C THR A 418 0.10 -17.41 -3.31
N THR A 419 1.24 -16.88 -3.76
CA THR A 419 1.31 -15.66 -4.57
C THR A 419 2.30 -15.87 -5.70
N TYR A 420 1.85 -15.72 -6.95
CA TYR A 420 2.68 -15.93 -8.16
C TYR A 420 3.44 -17.27 -8.18
N GLY A 421 2.78 -18.34 -7.72
CA GLY A 421 3.38 -19.68 -7.66
C GLY A 421 4.40 -19.89 -6.53
N ARG A 422 4.52 -18.93 -5.60
CA ARG A 422 5.35 -19.06 -4.40
C ARG A 422 4.48 -19.01 -3.15
N TYR A 423 4.85 -19.83 -2.15
CA TYR A 423 4.22 -19.87 -0.84
C TYR A 423 4.80 -18.77 0.05
N ARG A 424 3.97 -18.14 0.87
CA ARG A 424 4.37 -17.06 1.77
C ARG A 424 3.69 -17.18 3.12
N ALA A 425 4.37 -16.75 4.18
CA ALA A 425 3.75 -16.62 5.48
C ALA A 425 2.63 -15.57 5.44
N ALA A 426 1.48 -15.86 6.10
CA ALA A 426 0.32 -15.00 6.18
C ALA A 426 -0.20 -14.90 7.61
N GLY A 427 -1.13 -13.98 7.88
CA GLY A 427 -1.79 -13.83 9.17
C GLY A 427 -0.83 -13.72 10.35
N GLN A 428 -1.08 -14.48 11.41
CA GLN A 428 -0.23 -14.51 12.61
C GLN A 428 1.21 -14.96 12.32
N LEU A 429 1.41 -15.84 11.33
CA LEU A 429 2.73 -16.33 10.94
C LEU A 429 3.58 -15.22 10.30
N ALA A 430 2.99 -14.39 9.45
CA ALA A 430 3.67 -13.25 8.85
C ALA A 430 4.04 -12.19 9.90
N SER A 431 3.21 -12.02 10.93
CA SER A 431 3.48 -11.09 12.05
C SER A 431 4.65 -11.55 12.93
N ALA A 432 4.91 -12.85 13.01
CA ALA A 432 6.05 -13.43 13.75
C ALA A 432 7.40 -13.26 13.00
N ALA A 433 7.37 -12.93 11.69
CA ALA A 433 8.54 -12.73 10.86
C ALA A 433 9.30 -11.42 11.14
N VAL A 434 8.74 -10.49 11.93
CA VAL A 434 9.40 -9.23 12.29
C VAL A 434 10.34 -9.49 13.47
N PRO A 435 11.68 -9.46 13.31
CA PRO A 435 12.60 -9.66 14.43
C PRO A 435 12.43 -8.52 15.43
N ALA A 436 12.18 -8.87 16.69
CA ALA A 436 12.34 -7.94 17.81
C ALA A 436 13.73 -7.31 17.72
N GLY A 437 13.81 -5.98 17.61
CA GLY A 437 15.04 -5.24 17.36
C GLY A 437 16.18 -5.71 18.24
N ARG A 438 17.29 -6.11 17.61
CA ARG A 438 18.57 -6.31 18.30
C ARG A 438 19.01 -4.94 18.85
N SER A 439 18.89 -4.76 20.13
CA SER A 439 19.61 -3.74 20.87
C SER A 439 21.11 -3.98 20.67
N HIS A 440 21.73 -3.18 19.83
CA HIS A 440 23.18 -3.14 19.71
C HIS A 440 23.76 -2.54 21.01
N PRO A 441 24.61 -3.25 21.75
CA PRO A 441 25.34 -2.62 22.86
C PRO A 441 26.31 -1.61 22.26
N LEU A 442 26.12 -0.33 22.58
CA LEU A 442 27.09 0.73 22.30
C LEU A 442 28.43 0.34 22.94
N ARG A 443 29.41 -0.06 22.10
CA ARG A 443 30.81 -0.13 22.49
C ARG A 443 31.25 1.30 22.84
N ARG A 444 31.44 1.55 24.13
CA ARG A 444 32.21 2.71 24.62
C ARG A 444 33.65 2.60 24.06
N LEU A 445 34.01 3.56 23.24
CA LEU A 445 35.43 3.76 22.86
C LEU A 445 36.20 4.20 24.11
N PRO A 446 37.45 3.68 24.33
CA PRO A 446 38.27 4.10 25.44
C PRO A 446 38.77 5.55 25.23
N ALA A 447 38.79 6.33 26.29
CA ALA A 447 39.33 7.67 26.35
C ALA A 447 40.82 7.66 25.98
N ARG A 448 41.23 8.59 25.11
CA ARG A 448 42.65 8.84 24.82
C ARG A 448 43.32 9.44 26.06
N PRO A 449 44.54 8.98 26.43
CA PRO A 449 45.33 9.62 27.48
C PRO A 449 45.87 10.96 26.96
N GLY A 450 45.81 11.97 27.83
CA GLY A 450 46.37 13.27 27.56
C GLY A 450 47.88 13.23 27.44
N SER A 451 48.41 14.10 26.60
CA SER A 451 49.82 14.48 26.60
C SER A 451 49.98 15.88 27.13
N CYS A 452 50.94 16.04 27.96
CA CYS A 452 51.48 17.29 28.52
C CYS A 452 51.66 18.38 27.48
#